data_77e9c5991661127a47d860b0618aa342
#
_entry.id   77e9c5991661127a47d860b0618aa342
#
_cell.length_a   1.000
_cell.length_b   1.000
_cell.length_c   1.000
_cell.angle_alpha   90.00
_cell.angle_beta   90.00
_cell.angle_gamma   90.00
#
_symmetry.space_group_name_H-M   'P 1'
#
loop_
_entity.id
_entity.type
_entity.pdbx_description
1 polymer ?
#
loop_
_entity_poly.entity_id
_entity_poly.type
_entity_poly.pdbx_seq_one_letter_code
_entity_poly.pdbx_strand_id
1 'polypeptide(L)'
;KDIYSESIQIQIAASSMLSENIANATQMVMQCLLGGNKVIACGVSRSYSNAQFLVSNLLNRYDLARPSFPSVLLSLESAVGSSLVFEHSPEELYCHQFNAVAKPGDLLIAFAPLGTEKIVLNTISHAVNKEVNVIALTGSNNDAIQGILADSDLEISIPATKESRVLENHLFVINALCELVDHTLFPSA
;
A
#
# COMPACT_ATOMS: atom_id res chain seq x y z
N LYS A 1 13.33 26.98 3.91
CA LYS A 1 12.50 27.43 2.78
C LYS A 1 12.61 26.42 1.62
N ASP A 2 13.82 26.04 1.20
CA ASP A 2 14.05 25.19 0.02
C ASP A 2 13.45 23.77 0.17
N ILE A 3 13.51 23.20 1.37
CA ILE A 3 12.89 21.89 1.68
C ILE A 3 11.37 21.93 1.46
N TYR A 4 10.71 23.01 1.90
CA TYR A 4 9.27 23.21 1.66
C TYR A 4 8.96 23.38 0.18
N SER A 5 9.77 24.18 -0.53
CA SER A 5 9.58 24.42 -1.97
C SER A 5 9.72 23.12 -2.76
N GLU A 6 10.71 22.28 -2.45
CA GLU A 6 10.90 20.96 -3.05
C GLU A 6 9.66 20.06 -2.83
N SER A 7 9.18 19.97 -1.59
CA SER A 7 8.01 19.14 -1.26
C SER A 7 6.75 19.62 -1.99
N ILE A 8 6.48 20.92 -2.00
CA ILE A 8 5.32 21.51 -2.67
C ILE A 8 5.37 21.26 -4.19
N GLN A 9 6.53 21.41 -4.83
CA GLN A 9 6.67 21.17 -6.26
C GLN A 9 6.39 19.71 -6.63
N ILE A 10 6.86 18.76 -5.83
CA ILE A 10 6.58 17.33 -6.04
C ILE A 10 5.08 17.05 -5.86
N GLN A 11 4.42 17.63 -4.86
CA GLN A 11 2.98 17.47 -4.66
C GLN A 11 2.16 18.06 -5.82
N ILE A 12 2.56 19.22 -6.36
CA ILE A 12 1.91 19.81 -7.54
C ILE A 12 2.05 18.87 -8.75
N ALA A 13 3.25 18.34 -9.00
CA ALA A 13 3.48 17.39 -10.08
C ALA A 13 2.65 16.10 -9.87
N ALA A 14 2.68 15.55 -8.66
CA ALA A 14 1.91 14.38 -8.30
C ALA A 14 0.40 14.57 -8.49
N SER A 15 -0.15 15.72 -8.11
CA SER A 15 -1.59 16.01 -8.28
C SER A 15 -2.05 15.94 -9.72
N SER A 16 -1.22 16.38 -10.66
CA SER A 16 -1.52 16.33 -12.09
C SER A 16 -1.41 14.94 -12.69
N MET A 17 -0.52 14.11 -12.15
CA MET A 17 -0.19 12.79 -12.70
C MET A 17 -1.00 11.65 -12.08
N LEU A 18 -1.37 11.75 -10.81
CA LEU A 18 -1.84 10.63 -10.00
C LEU A 18 -3.33 10.67 -9.66
N SER A 19 -4.05 11.74 -10.00
CA SER A 19 -5.47 11.85 -9.63
C SER A 19 -6.32 10.69 -10.14
N GLU A 20 -6.10 10.28 -11.38
CA GLU A 20 -6.80 9.13 -11.99
C GLU A 20 -6.40 7.81 -11.31
N ASN A 21 -5.10 7.61 -11.05
CA ASN A 21 -4.61 6.42 -10.37
C ASN A 21 -5.16 6.31 -8.94
N ILE A 22 -5.27 7.42 -8.22
CA ILE A 22 -5.86 7.45 -6.88
C ILE A 22 -7.36 7.12 -6.94
N ALA A 23 -8.09 7.62 -7.94
CA ALA A 23 -9.50 7.27 -8.14
C ALA A 23 -9.67 5.78 -8.45
N ASN A 24 -8.83 5.21 -9.33
CA ASN A 24 -8.84 3.78 -9.65
C ASN A 24 -8.48 2.93 -8.42
N ALA A 25 -7.47 3.33 -7.65
CA ALA A 25 -7.11 2.67 -6.40
C ALA A 25 -8.28 2.66 -5.40
N THR A 26 -8.99 3.79 -5.28
CA THR A 26 -10.20 3.90 -4.45
C THR A 26 -11.25 2.87 -4.87
N GLN A 27 -11.49 2.72 -6.17
CA GLN A 27 -12.44 1.73 -6.69
C GLN A 27 -11.99 0.30 -6.37
N MET A 28 -10.69 -0.02 -6.51
CA MET A 28 -10.16 -1.35 -6.18
C MET A 28 -10.35 -1.66 -4.68
N VAL A 29 -10.08 -0.70 -3.79
CA VAL A 29 -10.32 -0.86 -2.35
C VAL A 29 -11.79 -1.09 -2.07
N MET A 30 -12.67 -0.30 -2.65
CA MET A 30 -14.13 -0.44 -2.48
C MET A 30 -14.63 -1.80 -2.98
N GLN A 31 -14.21 -2.25 -4.15
CA GLN A 31 -14.59 -3.56 -4.70
C GLN A 31 -14.14 -4.70 -3.79
N CYS A 32 -12.92 -4.63 -3.27
CA CYS A 32 -12.40 -5.60 -2.28
C CYS A 32 -13.29 -5.64 -1.04
N LEU A 33 -13.58 -4.50 -0.43
CA LEU A 33 -14.36 -4.40 0.81
C LEU A 33 -15.82 -4.81 0.61
N LEU A 34 -16.47 -4.36 -0.45
CA LEU A 34 -17.86 -4.72 -0.79
C LEU A 34 -18.00 -6.20 -1.16
N GLY A 35 -16.94 -6.80 -1.69
CA GLY A 35 -16.85 -8.24 -1.94
C GLY A 35 -16.69 -9.10 -0.68
N GLY A 36 -16.64 -8.49 0.51
CA GLY A 36 -16.41 -9.20 1.77
C GLY A 36 -14.97 -9.69 1.95
N ASN A 37 -14.04 -9.07 1.25
CA ASN A 37 -12.62 -9.36 1.30
C ASN A 37 -11.88 -8.35 2.19
N LYS A 38 -10.56 -8.50 2.31
CA LYS A 38 -9.72 -7.66 3.15
C LYS A 38 -8.60 -7.00 2.37
N VAL A 39 -8.17 -5.85 2.86
CA VAL A 39 -6.94 -5.19 2.43
C VAL A 39 -5.77 -5.77 3.24
N ILE A 40 -4.72 -6.18 2.55
CA ILE A 40 -3.45 -6.60 3.16
C ILE A 40 -2.43 -5.52 2.83
N ALA A 41 -1.72 -5.00 3.82
CA ALA A 41 -0.71 -3.97 3.60
C ALA A 41 0.67 -4.45 4.01
N CYS A 42 1.69 -4.06 3.26
CA CYS A 42 3.09 -4.30 3.60
C CYS A 42 3.99 -3.13 3.21
N GLY A 43 5.02 -2.95 3.99
CA GLY A 43 6.13 -2.02 3.77
C GLY A 43 7.27 -2.42 4.69
N VAL A 44 8.48 -1.96 4.42
CA VAL A 44 9.65 -2.29 5.23
C VAL A 44 10.43 -1.03 5.60
N SER A 45 11.15 -1.05 6.72
CA SER A 45 11.87 0.13 7.23
C SER A 45 10.91 1.31 7.42
N ARG A 46 11.19 2.47 6.83
CA ARG A 46 10.36 3.68 6.97
C ARG A 46 8.97 3.53 6.36
N SER A 47 8.84 2.79 5.27
CA SER A 47 7.53 2.59 4.61
C SER A 47 6.60 1.67 5.41
N TYR A 48 7.11 0.91 6.38
CA TYR A 48 6.30 0.15 7.32
C TYR A 48 5.34 1.06 8.11
N SER A 49 5.79 2.26 8.50
CA SER A 49 4.92 3.23 9.18
C SER A 49 3.75 3.68 8.30
N ASN A 50 3.96 3.84 6.99
CA ASN A 50 2.88 4.17 6.06
C ASN A 50 1.88 3.02 5.94
N ALA A 51 2.35 1.78 5.82
CA ALA A 51 1.49 0.59 5.80
C ALA A 51 0.68 0.46 7.10
N GLN A 52 1.31 0.68 8.24
CA GLN A 52 0.66 0.67 9.56
C GLN A 52 -0.41 1.76 9.68
N PHE A 53 -0.12 2.97 9.18
CA PHE A 53 -1.07 4.09 9.20
C PHE A 53 -2.31 3.79 8.34
N LEU A 54 -2.12 3.24 7.13
CA LEU A 54 -3.23 2.80 6.29
C LEU A 54 -4.13 1.78 7.00
N VAL A 55 -3.53 0.72 7.56
CA VAL A 55 -4.27 -0.34 8.25
C VAL A 55 -5.00 0.21 9.48
N SER A 56 -4.38 1.12 10.23
CA SER A 56 -5.01 1.81 11.37
C SER A 56 -6.27 2.57 10.95
N ASN A 57 -6.20 3.32 9.85
CA ASN A 57 -7.34 4.08 9.32
C ASN A 57 -8.48 3.17 8.83
N LEU A 58 -8.15 2.02 8.24
CA LEU A 58 -9.16 1.05 7.78
C LEU A 58 -9.81 0.31 8.95
N LEU A 59 -9.02 -0.21 9.89
CA LEU A 59 -9.50 -0.99 11.05
C LEU A 59 -10.31 -0.16 12.03
N ASN A 60 -9.91 1.05 12.30
CA ASN A 60 -10.62 1.94 13.22
C ASN A 60 -11.60 2.81 12.42
N ARG A 61 -11.14 3.95 12.00
CA ARG A 61 -11.82 4.90 11.10
C ARG A 61 -10.80 5.94 10.64
N TYR A 62 -11.07 6.55 9.51
CA TYR A 62 -10.32 7.74 9.08
C TYR A 62 -10.96 8.97 9.72
N ASP A 63 -12.06 9.45 9.22
CA ASP A 63 -12.77 10.64 9.71
C ASP A 63 -14.20 10.33 10.15
N LEU A 64 -14.98 9.69 9.30
CA LEU A 64 -16.37 9.37 9.56
C LEU A 64 -16.55 8.24 10.59
N ALA A 65 -17.59 8.32 11.39
CA ALA A 65 -18.01 7.22 12.26
C ALA A 65 -18.61 6.10 11.40
N ARG A 66 -17.89 5.01 11.22
CA ARG A 66 -18.27 3.86 10.41
C ARG A 66 -17.80 2.53 11.00
N PRO A 67 -18.34 1.39 10.54
CA PRO A 67 -17.79 0.08 10.89
C PRO A 67 -16.33 -0.09 10.46
N SER A 68 -15.61 -0.94 11.17
CA SER A 68 -14.23 -1.33 10.81
C SER A 68 -14.19 -2.02 9.46
N PHE A 69 -13.20 -1.70 8.65
CA PHE A 69 -12.92 -2.43 7.42
C PHE A 69 -11.90 -3.54 7.66
N PRO A 70 -12.12 -4.75 7.14
CA PRO A 70 -11.18 -5.85 7.32
C PRO A 70 -9.85 -5.53 6.64
N SER A 71 -8.80 -5.46 7.45
CA SER A 71 -7.45 -5.19 6.97
C SER A 71 -6.38 -5.86 7.83
N VAL A 72 -5.26 -6.21 7.22
CA VAL A 72 -4.15 -6.93 7.83
C VAL A 72 -2.84 -6.22 7.49
N LEU A 73 -2.01 -5.96 8.50
CA LEU A 73 -0.64 -5.52 8.31
C LEU A 73 0.31 -6.73 8.35
N LEU A 74 1.10 -6.94 7.32
CA LEU A 74 2.21 -7.88 7.39
C LEU A 74 3.30 -7.27 8.27
N SER A 75 3.68 -7.99 9.34
CA SER A 75 4.53 -7.44 10.39
C SER A 75 5.58 -8.47 10.83
N LEU A 76 6.78 -7.98 11.11
CA LEU A 76 7.86 -8.78 11.70
C LEU A 76 8.00 -8.51 13.20
N GLU A 77 7.04 -7.83 13.80
CA GLU A 77 7.03 -7.56 15.23
C GLU A 77 6.61 -8.81 16.02
N SER A 78 7.04 -8.87 17.26
CA SER A 78 6.68 -9.92 18.21
C SER A 78 7.30 -11.31 17.92
N ALA A 79 6.77 -12.33 18.58
CA ALA A 79 7.21 -13.72 18.45
C ALA A 79 7.05 -14.27 17.02
N VAL A 80 6.06 -13.81 16.26
CA VAL A 80 5.84 -14.24 14.86
C VAL A 80 7.03 -13.83 13.99
N GLY A 81 7.43 -12.56 14.03
CA GLY A 81 8.59 -12.08 13.29
C GLY A 81 9.88 -12.79 13.73
N SER A 82 10.08 -12.96 15.03
CA SER A 82 11.25 -13.66 15.57
C SER A 82 11.37 -15.11 15.06
N SER A 83 10.26 -15.86 15.02
CA SER A 83 10.29 -17.24 14.51
C SER A 83 10.54 -17.28 13.00
N LEU A 84 9.91 -16.39 12.23
CA LEU A 84 10.13 -16.31 10.79
C LEU A 84 11.59 -15.97 10.43
N VAL A 85 12.18 -14.98 11.11
CA VAL A 85 13.59 -14.59 10.89
C VAL A 85 14.55 -15.73 11.22
N PHE A 86 14.22 -16.58 12.19
CA PHE A 86 15.05 -17.70 12.57
C PHE A 86 15.07 -18.83 11.50
N GLU A 87 13.96 -19.04 10.80
CA GLU A 87 13.76 -20.19 9.92
C GLU A 87 13.87 -19.85 8.42
N HIS A 88 13.67 -18.57 8.03
CA HIS A 88 13.51 -18.16 6.64
C HIS A 88 14.45 -17.03 6.25
N SER A 89 14.69 -16.87 4.94
CA SER A 89 15.45 -15.74 4.43
C SER A 89 14.70 -14.41 4.63
N PRO A 90 15.41 -13.29 4.88
CA PRO A 90 14.76 -11.99 5.08
C PRO A 90 13.83 -11.57 3.95
N GLU A 91 14.11 -11.99 2.74
CA GLU A 91 13.35 -11.64 1.53
C GLU A 91 11.98 -12.35 1.44
N GLU A 92 11.79 -13.46 2.18
CA GLU A 92 10.59 -14.31 2.16
C GLU A 92 9.67 -14.11 3.37
N LEU A 93 10.06 -13.29 4.34
CA LEU A 93 9.35 -13.21 5.62
C LEU A 93 7.89 -12.77 5.49
N TYR A 94 7.58 -11.82 4.60
CA TYR A 94 6.20 -11.42 4.35
C TYR A 94 5.45 -12.43 3.49
N CYS A 95 6.13 -13.17 2.62
CA CYS A 95 5.49 -14.18 1.77
C CYS A 95 4.84 -15.28 2.60
N HIS A 96 5.46 -15.72 3.70
CA HIS A 96 4.88 -16.71 4.61
C HIS A 96 3.58 -16.22 5.24
N GLN A 97 3.57 -14.99 5.77
CA GLN A 97 2.37 -14.40 6.36
C GLN A 97 1.29 -14.17 5.29
N PHE A 98 1.68 -13.59 4.14
CA PHE A 98 0.78 -13.35 3.03
C PHE A 98 0.10 -14.64 2.57
N ASN A 99 0.88 -15.68 2.32
CA ASN A 99 0.35 -16.96 1.87
C ASN A 99 -0.62 -17.62 2.85
N ALA A 100 -0.45 -17.38 4.15
CA ALA A 100 -1.32 -17.91 5.19
C ALA A 100 -2.67 -17.18 5.28
N VAL A 101 -2.71 -15.87 4.98
CA VAL A 101 -3.89 -15.03 5.20
C VAL A 101 -4.62 -14.61 3.93
N ALA A 102 -3.92 -14.57 2.79
CA ALA A 102 -4.46 -14.07 1.53
C ALA A 102 -5.34 -15.11 0.83
N LYS A 103 -6.45 -14.65 0.26
CA LYS A 103 -7.38 -15.43 -0.57
C LYS A 103 -7.77 -14.62 -1.82
N PRO A 104 -8.26 -15.28 -2.89
CA PRO A 104 -8.77 -14.59 -4.07
C PRO A 104 -9.84 -13.55 -3.70
N GLY A 105 -9.76 -12.37 -4.31
CA GLY A 105 -10.61 -11.21 -4.02
C GLY A 105 -10.07 -10.24 -2.97
N ASP A 106 -9.06 -10.64 -2.19
CA ASP A 106 -8.32 -9.71 -1.33
C ASP A 106 -7.51 -8.71 -2.18
N LEU A 107 -7.02 -7.66 -1.55
CA LEU A 107 -6.21 -6.62 -2.18
C LEU A 107 -4.92 -6.42 -1.40
N LEU A 108 -3.77 -6.51 -2.07
CA LEU A 108 -2.49 -6.14 -1.50
C LEU A 108 -2.19 -4.66 -1.79
N ILE A 109 -1.88 -3.88 -0.75
CA ILE A 109 -1.32 -2.53 -0.88
C ILE A 109 0.13 -2.57 -0.40
N ALA A 110 1.07 -2.42 -1.33
CA ALA A 110 2.49 -2.60 -1.10
C ALA A 110 3.26 -1.27 -1.21
N PHE A 111 4.05 -0.95 -0.20
CA PHE A 111 4.84 0.29 -0.13
C PHE A 111 6.30 0.01 -0.42
N ALA A 112 6.77 0.41 -1.60
CA ALA A 112 8.14 0.25 -2.08
C ALA A 112 8.72 1.59 -2.57
N PRO A 113 9.02 2.54 -1.66
CA PRO A 113 9.47 3.89 -2.02
C PRO A 113 10.78 3.94 -2.80
N LEU A 114 11.65 2.95 -2.65
CA LEU A 114 12.93 2.86 -3.36
C LEU A 114 12.87 1.94 -4.59
N GLY A 115 11.81 1.09 -4.70
CA GLY A 115 11.65 0.12 -5.77
C GLY A 115 12.62 -1.06 -5.74
N THR A 116 13.39 -1.22 -4.66
CA THR A 116 14.43 -2.25 -4.50
C THR A 116 14.23 -3.13 -3.26
N GLU A 117 13.15 -2.95 -2.55
CA GLU A 117 12.82 -3.66 -1.31
C GLU A 117 12.39 -5.09 -1.61
N LYS A 118 13.33 -6.02 -1.67
CA LYS A 118 13.13 -7.41 -2.10
C LYS A 118 12.02 -8.13 -1.33
N ILE A 119 11.89 -7.91 -0.03
CA ILE A 119 10.80 -8.48 0.78
C ILE A 119 9.42 -8.03 0.27
N VAL A 120 9.29 -6.78 -0.18
CA VAL A 120 8.05 -6.25 -0.75
C VAL A 120 7.85 -6.76 -2.18
N LEU A 121 8.90 -6.75 -3.02
CA LEU A 121 8.89 -7.29 -4.38
C LEU A 121 8.45 -8.76 -4.41
N ASN A 122 9.00 -9.59 -3.53
CA ASN A 122 8.63 -11.00 -3.44
C ASN A 122 7.15 -11.15 -3.00
N THR A 123 6.69 -10.32 -2.07
CA THR A 123 5.28 -10.33 -1.65
C THR A 123 4.34 -9.96 -2.80
N ILE A 124 4.68 -8.96 -3.62
CA ILE A 124 3.94 -8.61 -4.84
C ILE A 124 3.90 -9.80 -5.79
N SER A 125 5.05 -10.44 -6.06
CA SER A 125 5.11 -11.63 -6.92
C SER A 125 4.22 -12.77 -6.42
N HIS A 126 4.16 -12.99 -5.11
CA HIS A 126 3.25 -13.97 -4.51
C HIS A 126 1.77 -13.58 -4.66
N ALA A 127 1.45 -12.28 -4.56
CA ALA A 127 0.08 -11.79 -4.77
C ALA A 127 -0.38 -12.03 -6.21
N VAL A 128 0.43 -11.64 -7.19
CA VAL A 128 0.16 -11.88 -8.62
C VAL A 128 -0.06 -13.37 -8.90
N ASN A 129 0.81 -14.25 -8.37
CA ASN A 129 0.70 -15.69 -8.55
C ASN A 129 -0.55 -16.30 -7.87
N LYS A 130 -1.13 -15.63 -6.88
CA LYS A 130 -2.36 -16.03 -6.19
C LYS A 130 -3.63 -15.36 -6.73
N GLU A 131 -3.51 -14.59 -7.80
CA GLU A 131 -4.63 -13.80 -8.35
C GLU A 131 -5.23 -12.82 -7.32
N VAL A 132 -4.37 -12.28 -6.46
CA VAL A 132 -4.70 -11.18 -5.54
C VAL A 132 -4.23 -9.89 -6.17
N ASN A 133 -5.15 -8.97 -6.43
CA ASN A 133 -4.82 -7.69 -7.05
C ASN A 133 -3.89 -6.85 -6.17
N VAL A 134 -3.04 -6.05 -6.80
CA VAL A 134 -2.02 -5.24 -6.13
C VAL A 134 -2.21 -3.76 -6.44
N ILE A 135 -2.08 -2.92 -5.41
CA ILE A 135 -1.77 -1.50 -5.54
C ILE A 135 -0.36 -1.30 -5.01
N ALA A 136 0.57 -0.94 -5.89
CA ALA A 136 1.95 -0.65 -5.51
C ALA A 136 2.15 0.87 -5.39
N LEU A 137 2.60 1.34 -4.22
CA LEU A 137 3.00 2.73 -4.00
C LEU A 137 4.52 2.81 -4.09
N THR A 138 5.03 3.53 -5.09
CA THR A 138 6.45 3.58 -5.46
C THR A 138 6.97 5.02 -5.58
N GLY A 139 8.27 5.16 -5.82
CA GLY A 139 8.89 6.37 -6.34
C GLY A 139 9.25 6.19 -7.81
N SER A 140 10.02 7.13 -8.37
CA SER A 140 10.40 7.10 -9.79
C SER A 140 11.38 5.96 -10.15
N ASN A 141 11.99 5.27 -9.19
CA ASN A 141 12.85 4.10 -9.42
C ASN A 141 12.01 2.82 -9.26
N ASN A 142 11.20 2.49 -10.23
CA ASN A 142 10.15 1.48 -10.11
C ASN A 142 10.20 0.35 -11.16
N ASP A 143 11.23 0.29 -11.99
CA ASP A 143 11.33 -0.69 -13.08
C ASP A 143 11.10 -2.14 -12.62
N ALA A 144 11.66 -2.51 -11.45
CA ALA A 144 11.50 -3.85 -10.89
C ALA A 144 10.05 -4.13 -10.47
N ILE A 145 9.31 -3.13 -9.99
CA ILE A 145 7.88 -3.24 -9.65
C ILE A 145 7.06 -3.41 -10.93
N GLN A 146 7.27 -2.54 -11.93
CA GLN A 146 6.54 -2.61 -13.21
C GLN A 146 6.74 -3.95 -13.90
N GLY A 147 7.91 -4.56 -13.76
CA GLY A 147 8.22 -5.86 -14.35
C GLY A 147 7.46 -7.05 -13.74
N ILE A 148 6.82 -6.89 -12.59
CA ILE A 148 6.12 -7.98 -11.89
C ILE A 148 4.61 -7.75 -11.73
N LEU A 149 4.11 -6.52 -11.94
CA LEU A 149 2.68 -6.23 -11.88
C LEU A 149 1.94 -6.86 -13.08
N ALA A 150 0.73 -7.34 -12.82
CA ALA A 150 -0.19 -7.81 -13.84
C ALA A 150 -1.03 -6.64 -14.40
N ASP A 151 -1.71 -6.87 -15.52
CA ASP A 151 -2.57 -5.85 -16.17
C ASP A 151 -3.72 -5.37 -15.29
N SER A 152 -4.15 -6.18 -14.32
CA SER A 152 -5.20 -5.83 -13.33
C SER A 152 -4.69 -5.07 -12.13
N ASP A 153 -3.38 -4.96 -11.98
CA ASP A 153 -2.74 -4.26 -10.86
C ASP A 153 -2.58 -2.77 -11.15
N LEU A 154 -2.34 -2.01 -10.11
CA LEU A 154 -2.20 -0.56 -10.23
C LEU A 154 -0.91 -0.09 -9.56
N GLU A 155 -0.18 0.77 -10.23
CA GLU A 155 0.94 1.50 -9.64
C GLU A 155 0.60 2.97 -9.41
N ILE A 156 0.96 3.48 -8.23
CA ILE A 156 0.96 4.89 -7.87
C ILE A 156 2.42 5.32 -7.67
N SER A 157 3.03 5.81 -8.75
CA SER A 157 4.45 6.20 -8.76
C SER A 157 4.61 7.69 -8.48
N ILE A 158 5.15 8.03 -7.33
CA ILE A 158 5.44 9.42 -6.95
C ILE A 158 6.59 9.95 -7.82
N PRO A 159 6.48 11.16 -8.42
CA PRO A 159 7.51 11.73 -9.28
C PRO A 159 8.72 12.26 -8.47
N ALA A 160 9.33 11.40 -7.69
CA ALA A 160 10.50 11.68 -6.87
C ALA A 160 11.36 10.42 -6.65
N THR A 161 12.66 10.63 -6.49
CA THR A 161 13.62 9.56 -6.16
C THR A 161 14.09 9.60 -4.71
N LYS A 162 13.94 10.75 -4.05
CA LYS A 162 14.33 10.93 -2.65
C LYS A 162 13.29 10.30 -1.74
N GLU A 163 13.69 9.26 -1.02
CA GLU A 163 12.80 8.45 -0.18
C GLU A 163 11.88 9.29 0.71
N SER A 164 12.41 10.33 1.38
CA SER A 164 11.61 11.18 2.26
C SER A 164 10.46 11.90 1.52
N ARG A 165 10.68 12.31 0.28
CA ARG A 165 9.65 12.95 -0.55
C ARG A 165 8.63 11.95 -1.04
N VAL A 166 9.07 10.73 -1.37
CA VAL A 166 8.18 9.63 -1.73
C VAL A 166 7.27 9.26 -0.55
N LEU A 167 7.84 9.09 0.64
CA LEU A 167 7.08 8.73 1.85
C LEU A 167 6.04 9.80 2.25
N GLU A 168 6.38 11.10 2.13
CA GLU A 168 5.43 12.20 2.36
C GLU A 168 4.21 12.10 1.42
N ASN A 169 4.48 11.82 0.14
CA ASN A 169 3.40 11.68 -0.85
C ASN A 169 2.63 10.38 -0.68
N HIS A 170 3.27 9.27 -0.29
CA HIS A 170 2.56 8.05 0.11
C HIS A 170 1.58 8.32 1.25
N LEU A 171 1.99 9.10 2.26
CA LEU A 171 1.08 9.48 3.34
C LEU A 171 -0.10 10.30 2.83
N PHE A 172 0.12 11.22 1.90
CA PHE A 172 -0.97 11.95 1.25
C PHE A 172 -1.92 11.02 0.49
N VAL A 173 -1.39 10.07 -0.27
CA VAL A 173 -2.20 9.08 -1.00
C VAL A 173 -3.03 8.23 -0.04
N ILE A 174 -2.47 7.79 1.09
CA ILE A 174 -3.22 7.06 2.12
C ILE A 174 -4.41 7.89 2.62
N ASN A 175 -4.18 9.15 2.96
CA ASN A 175 -5.25 10.03 3.42
C ASN A 175 -6.33 10.22 2.35
N ALA A 176 -5.93 10.49 1.10
CA ALA A 176 -6.86 10.64 -0.01
C ALA A 176 -7.69 9.36 -0.27
N LEU A 177 -7.05 8.18 -0.25
CA LEU A 177 -7.75 6.90 -0.38
C LEU A 177 -8.77 6.68 0.72
N CYS A 178 -8.38 6.90 1.99
CA CYS A 178 -9.28 6.71 3.13
C CYS A 178 -10.47 7.69 3.08
N GLU A 179 -10.22 8.95 2.76
CA GLU A 179 -11.26 9.97 2.61
C GLU A 179 -12.24 9.63 1.49
N LEU A 180 -11.73 9.27 0.30
CA LEU A 180 -12.57 8.92 -0.86
C LEU A 180 -13.38 7.64 -0.62
N VAL A 181 -12.79 6.62 0.01
CA VAL A 181 -13.51 5.39 0.38
C VAL A 181 -14.62 5.69 1.37
N ASP A 182 -14.34 6.45 2.43
CA ASP A 182 -15.32 6.80 3.44
C ASP A 182 -16.49 7.60 2.84
N HIS A 183 -16.22 8.66 2.09
CA HIS A 183 -17.27 9.49 1.47
C HIS A 183 -18.05 8.77 0.38
N THR A 184 -17.47 7.81 -0.32
CA THR A 184 -18.20 7.07 -1.34
C THR A 184 -19.09 5.98 -0.75
N LEU A 185 -18.61 5.28 0.29
CA LEU A 185 -19.40 4.23 0.95
C LEU A 185 -20.43 4.78 1.93
N PHE A 186 -20.20 5.97 2.49
CA PHE A 186 -21.07 6.60 3.48
C PHE A 186 -21.41 8.07 3.13
N PRO A 187 -22.08 8.33 2.00
CA PRO A 187 -22.30 9.69 1.48
C PRO A 187 -23.20 10.57 2.35
N SER A 188 -23.85 10.00 3.37
CA SER A 188 -24.82 10.67 4.25
C SER A 188 -24.37 10.74 5.71
N ALA A 189 -23.10 10.40 5.99
CA ALA A 189 -22.57 10.40 7.36
C ALA A 189 -22.03 11.78 7.76
#